data_abac77761a20b78cfc3e98b4e801a827
#
_entry.id   abac77761a20b78cfc3e98b4e801a827
#
_cell.length_a   1.000
_cell.length_b   1.000
_cell.length_c   1.000
_cell.angle_alpha   90.00
_cell.angle_beta   90.00
_cell.angle_gamma   90.00
#
_symmetry.space_group_name_H-M   'P 1'
#
loop_
_entity.id
_entity.type
_entity.pdbx_description
1 polymer ?
#
loop_
_entity_poly.entity_id
_entity_poly.type
_entity_poly.pdbx_seq_one_letter_code
_entity_poly.pdbx_strand_id
1 'polypeptide(L)'
;MAIRPLPLRQLSSALVTISTRRQSSNPNFFLRLLAASYSPKYNQYQERKKSEAPAITQPQNLRNQRHRDRLEPLEVLNNKDTLAHKIGKSLRRPGAPSTARVFADVNMVRPKEYWDYESLALQWGGQEDYEVVSKVGRGKYSEVFEGVRCSDNQKCIIKILKPVKKKKIKREVKILRNLSGGPNIISLYDTVRDGDSKTPSLIFEYVNNTDFKVLYPTLSDFDIRYYIYELLKALDYAHSQGIMHRDVKPHNVMIDHERRKLRLIDWGLADFYHPGKEYNVRVASRYFKGPELLVDLQDYDYSLDLWSLGAMFAGMVTSLSTFTCFFVAINLVGFFLLIF
;
A
#
# COMPACT_ATOMS: atom_id res chain seq x y z
N MET A 1 12.98 31.98 -12.00
CA MET A 1 11.54 32.25 -12.16
C MET A 1 10.79 31.58 -11.04
N ALA A 2 10.30 32.37 -10.08
CA ALA A 2 9.64 31.85 -8.87
C ALA A 2 8.16 31.59 -9.21
N ILE A 3 7.73 30.33 -9.09
CA ILE A 3 6.32 29.92 -9.22
C ILE A 3 5.60 30.32 -7.92
N ARG A 4 4.70 31.28 -7.97
CA ARG A 4 3.85 31.67 -6.84
C ARG A 4 2.88 30.54 -6.49
N PRO A 5 2.63 30.24 -5.19
CA PRO A 5 1.64 29.26 -4.78
C PRO A 5 0.21 29.77 -5.03
N LEU A 6 -0.64 28.88 -5.55
CA LEU A 6 -2.09 29.15 -5.71
C LEU A 6 -2.81 29.02 -4.36
N PRO A 7 -3.72 29.92 -3.98
CA PRO A 7 -4.43 29.85 -2.71
C PRO A 7 -5.45 28.69 -2.68
N LEU A 8 -5.60 28.05 -1.49
CA LEU A 8 -6.48 26.89 -1.21
C LEU A 8 -7.94 27.04 -1.72
N ARG A 9 -8.47 28.26 -1.81
CA ARG A 9 -9.80 28.51 -2.39
C ARG A 9 -9.91 28.15 -3.88
N GLN A 10 -8.81 28.18 -4.62
CA GLN A 10 -8.82 27.80 -6.05
C GLN A 10 -8.76 26.28 -6.26
N LEU A 11 -8.19 25.52 -5.31
CA LEU A 11 -8.21 24.05 -5.36
C LEU A 11 -9.60 23.50 -5.03
N SER A 12 -10.33 24.08 -4.08
CA SER A 12 -11.72 23.68 -3.80
C SER A 12 -12.67 24.03 -4.95
N SER A 13 -12.48 25.19 -5.61
CA SER A 13 -13.26 25.56 -6.79
C SER A 13 -12.90 24.72 -8.02
N ALA A 14 -11.65 24.32 -8.18
CA ALA A 14 -11.23 23.41 -9.25
C ALA A 14 -11.84 22.01 -9.07
N LEU A 15 -11.91 21.48 -7.85
CA LEU A 15 -12.56 20.21 -7.54
C LEU A 15 -14.08 20.26 -7.74
N VAL A 16 -14.74 21.38 -7.41
CA VAL A 16 -16.18 21.59 -7.64
C VAL A 16 -16.46 21.86 -9.13
N THR A 17 -15.59 22.59 -9.84
CA THR A 17 -15.76 22.90 -11.27
C THR A 17 -15.53 21.67 -12.16
N ILE A 18 -14.71 20.69 -11.73
CA ILE A 18 -14.52 19.40 -12.41
C ILE A 18 -15.79 18.55 -12.31
N SER A 19 -16.55 18.68 -11.22
CA SER A 19 -17.84 17.98 -11.04
C SER A 19 -18.96 18.51 -11.94
N THR A 20 -18.88 19.73 -12.47
CA THR A 20 -20.00 20.39 -13.18
C THR A 20 -19.80 20.61 -14.68
N ARG A 21 -18.60 20.41 -15.23
CA ARG A 21 -18.34 20.51 -16.67
C ARG A 21 -18.11 19.14 -17.32
N ARG A 22 -19.18 18.56 -17.85
CA ARG A 22 -19.09 17.59 -18.94
C ARG A 22 -18.56 18.31 -20.18
N GLN A 23 -17.28 18.20 -20.45
CA GLN A 23 -16.62 18.18 -21.77
C GLN A 23 -15.13 18.54 -21.63
N SER A 24 -14.27 17.73 -22.27
CA SER A 24 -12.80 17.87 -22.38
C SER A 24 -12.00 17.71 -21.09
N SER A 25 -12.03 16.57 -20.46
CA SER A 25 -11.04 16.19 -19.43
C SER A 25 -10.00 15.23 -20.04
N ASN A 26 -8.80 15.73 -20.24
CA ASN A 26 -7.65 14.90 -20.55
C ASN A 26 -7.31 14.08 -19.29
N PRO A 27 -7.49 12.74 -19.28
CA PRO A 27 -7.31 11.90 -18.08
C PRO A 27 -5.87 11.89 -17.54
N ASN A 28 -4.94 12.51 -18.27
CA ASN A 28 -3.53 12.54 -17.92
C ASN A 28 -3.11 13.65 -16.93
N PHE A 29 -4.02 14.51 -16.44
CA PHE A 29 -3.58 15.63 -15.58
C PHE A 29 -3.21 15.17 -14.16
N PHE A 30 -3.99 14.29 -13.56
CA PHE A 30 -3.70 13.74 -12.22
C PHE A 30 -2.57 12.69 -12.27
N LEU A 31 -2.54 11.88 -13.33
CA LEU A 31 -1.42 10.98 -13.62
C LEU A 31 -0.13 11.76 -13.92
N ARG A 32 -0.20 12.94 -14.52
CA ARG A 32 0.97 13.81 -14.71
C ARG A 32 1.47 14.45 -13.42
N LEU A 33 0.60 14.77 -12.48
CA LEU A 33 1.00 15.22 -11.12
C LEU A 33 1.66 14.10 -10.32
N LEU A 34 1.16 12.87 -10.44
CA LEU A 34 1.78 11.67 -9.85
C LEU A 34 3.00 11.22 -10.66
N ALA A 35 2.95 11.26 -11.99
CA ALA A 35 4.03 10.84 -12.89
C ALA A 35 5.21 11.83 -12.96
N ALA A 36 5.01 13.11 -12.65
CA ALA A 36 6.12 14.05 -12.46
C ALA A 36 6.99 13.68 -11.25
N SER A 37 6.49 12.80 -10.38
CA SER A 37 7.19 12.25 -9.22
C SER A 37 7.77 10.86 -9.47
N TYR A 38 7.40 10.20 -10.58
CA TYR A 38 7.91 8.87 -10.91
C TYR A 38 9.29 8.95 -11.57
N SER A 39 10.12 7.97 -11.24
CA SER A 39 11.49 7.77 -11.70
C SER A 39 11.69 8.04 -13.21
N PRO A 40 12.86 8.53 -13.66
CA PRO A 40 13.21 8.73 -15.08
C PRO A 40 12.95 7.50 -15.97
N LYS A 41 12.97 6.29 -15.42
CA LYS A 41 12.68 5.03 -16.12
C LYS A 41 11.22 4.91 -16.57
N TYR A 42 10.26 5.50 -15.84
CA TYR A 42 8.84 5.49 -16.22
C TYR A 42 8.59 6.35 -17.48
N ASN A 43 9.23 7.51 -17.58
CA ASN A 43 9.10 8.38 -18.75
C ASN A 43 9.69 7.73 -20.01
N GLN A 44 10.83 7.04 -19.92
CA GLN A 44 11.40 6.28 -21.04
C GLN A 44 10.49 5.14 -21.52
N TYR A 45 9.76 4.47 -20.60
CA TYR A 45 8.82 3.42 -20.97
C TYR A 45 7.58 3.96 -21.71
N GLN A 46 7.08 5.14 -21.32
CA GLN A 46 5.94 5.77 -21.98
C GLN A 46 6.30 6.31 -23.39
N GLU A 47 7.51 6.80 -23.58
CA GLU A 47 7.98 7.27 -24.88
C GLU A 47 8.18 6.12 -25.88
N ARG A 48 8.68 4.97 -25.46
CA ARG A 48 8.79 3.77 -26.31
C ARG A 48 7.42 3.24 -26.76
N LYS A 49 6.38 3.29 -25.92
CA LYS A 49 5.03 2.86 -26.31
C LYS A 49 4.33 3.78 -27.31
N LYS A 50 4.70 5.05 -27.41
CA LYS A 50 4.14 5.99 -28.39
C LYS A 50 4.65 5.75 -29.81
N SER A 51 5.83 5.15 -29.96
CA SER A 51 6.44 4.87 -31.27
C SER A 51 5.98 3.54 -31.90
N GLU A 52 5.28 2.67 -31.14
CA GLU A 52 4.90 1.32 -31.58
C GLU A 52 3.39 1.11 -31.79
N ALA A 53 2.54 2.14 -31.74
CA ALA A 53 1.10 1.99 -31.88
C ALA A 53 0.66 1.95 -33.34
N PRO A 54 0.03 0.87 -33.86
CA PRO A 54 -0.55 0.83 -35.19
C PRO A 54 -1.83 1.68 -35.24
N ALA A 55 -2.07 2.29 -36.40
CA ALA A 55 -3.24 3.13 -36.69
C ALA A 55 -4.54 2.34 -36.56
N ILE A 56 -5.44 2.79 -35.68
CA ILE A 56 -6.76 2.18 -35.50
C ILE A 56 -7.74 2.81 -36.48
N THR A 57 -8.22 1.98 -37.41
CA THR A 57 -9.36 2.27 -38.30
C THR A 57 -10.66 2.26 -37.48
N GLN A 58 -11.49 3.27 -37.65
CA GLN A 58 -12.80 3.39 -36.96
C GLN A 58 -13.77 2.30 -37.44
N PRO A 59 -14.54 1.66 -36.55
CA PRO A 59 -15.69 0.86 -36.95
C PRO A 59 -16.97 1.71 -37.03
N GLN A 60 -17.73 1.42 -38.06
CA GLN A 60 -19.02 2.01 -38.41
C GLN A 60 -20.15 1.63 -37.40
N ASN A 61 -21.14 2.52 -37.33
CA ASN A 61 -22.38 2.46 -36.60
C ASN A 61 -23.10 1.09 -36.63
N LEU A 62 -23.49 0.59 -35.48
CA LEU A 62 -24.62 -0.30 -35.31
C LEU A 62 -25.61 0.26 -34.27
N ARG A 63 -26.74 0.73 -34.81
CA ARG A 63 -27.89 1.20 -34.04
C ARG A 63 -28.78 0.00 -33.66
N ASN A 64 -29.27 0.03 -32.43
CA ASN A 64 -30.50 -0.57 -31.90
C ASN A 64 -30.70 -2.09 -31.97
N GLN A 65 -30.60 -2.71 -30.77
CA GLN A 65 -31.62 -3.68 -30.35
C GLN A 65 -31.71 -3.68 -28.82
N ARG A 66 -32.82 -3.12 -28.29
CA ARG A 66 -33.21 -3.26 -26.89
C ARG A 66 -33.83 -4.62 -26.69
N HIS A 67 -33.13 -5.57 -26.10
CA HIS A 67 -33.77 -6.72 -25.47
C HIS A 67 -33.97 -6.40 -23.97
N ARG A 68 -35.26 -6.33 -23.59
CA ARG A 68 -35.69 -6.41 -22.20
C ARG A 68 -35.58 -7.88 -21.80
N ASP A 69 -34.49 -8.27 -21.21
CA ASP A 69 -34.44 -9.56 -20.52
C ASP A 69 -35.13 -9.40 -19.15
N ARG A 70 -36.22 -10.15 -18.98
CA ARG A 70 -36.90 -10.34 -17.69
C ARG A 70 -35.87 -10.91 -16.70
N LEU A 71 -35.68 -10.20 -15.60
CA LEU A 71 -35.01 -10.75 -14.44
C LEU A 71 -35.89 -11.90 -13.91
N GLU A 72 -35.44 -13.13 -14.10
CA GLU A 72 -36.04 -14.28 -13.42
C GLU A 72 -35.86 -14.15 -11.91
N PRO A 73 -36.81 -14.66 -11.08
CA PRO A 73 -36.65 -14.61 -9.62
C PRO A 73 -35.38 -15.35 -9.22
N LEU A 74 -34.54 -14.70 -8.45
CA LEU A 74 -33.34 -15.29 -7.86
C LEU A 74 -33.79 -16.52 -7.02
N GLU A 75 -33.54 -17.71 -7.52
CA GLU A 75 -33.57 -18.91 -6.70
C GLU A 75 -32.66 -18.73 -5.50
N VAL A 76 -33.21 -18.89 -4.32
CA VAL A 76 -32.50 -18.95 -3.04
C VAL A 76 -31.67 -20.23 -3.04
N LEU A 77 -30.53 -20.18 -3.74
CA LEU A 77 -29.57 -21.24 -3.69
C LEU A 77 -28.82 -21.14 -2.35
N ASN A 78 -28.81 -22.25 -1.63
CA ASN A 78 -27.98 -22.56 -0.47
C ASN A 78 -26.47 -22.50 -0.87
N ASN A 79 -25.98 -21.36 -1.31
CA ASN A 79 -24.61 -21.18 -1.73
C ASN A 79 -23.93 -20.14 -0.83
N LYS A 80 -22.85 -20.53 -0.18
CA LYS A 80 -22.03 -19.74 0.74
C LYS A 80 -21.43 -18.46 0.14
N ASP A 81 -21.64 -18.20 -1.13
CA ASP A 81 -21.09 -17.05 -1.84
C ASP A 81 -21.99 -15.82 -1.67
N THR A 82 -21.42 -14.80 -1.04
CA THR A 82 -22.04 -13.46 -0.96
C THR A 82 -22.10 -12.81 -2.35
N LEU A 83 -22.92 -11.76 -2.52
CA LEU A 83 -22.95 -10.96 -3.75
C LEU A 83 -21.56 -10.43 -4.12
N ALA A 84 -20.77 -10.01 -3.12
CA ALA A 84 -19.39 -9.57 -3.34
C ALA A 84 -18.50 -10.67 -3.96
N HIS A 85 -18.60 -11.92 -3.47
CA HIS A 85 -17.90 -13.05 -4.07
C HIS A 85 -18.32 -13.33 -5.51
N LYS A 86 -19.62 -13.21 -5.81
CA LYS A 86 -20.13 -13.37 -7.19
C LYS A 86 -19.57 -12.29 -8.12
N ILE A 87 -19.52 -11.04 -7.67
CA ILE A 87 -18.92 -9.93 -8.42
C ILE A 87 -17.43 -10.21 -8.66
N GLY A 88 -16.67 -10.55 -7.63
CA GLY A 88 -15.24 -10.86 -7.74
C GLY A 88 -14.97 -11.99 -8.74
N LYS A 89 -15.77 -13.06 -8.69
CA LYS A 89 -15.68 -14.17 -9.66
C LYS A 89 -16.00 -13.75 -11.09
N SER A 90 -16.98 -12.86 -11.30
CA SER A 90 -17.36 -12.38 -12.63
C SER A 90 -16.29 -11.46 -13.27
N LEU A 91 -15.48 -10.79 -12.45
CA LEU A 91 -14.39 -9.95 -12.93
C LEU A 91 -13.15 -10.74 -13.37
N ARG A 92 -13.05 -12.01 -12.95
CA ARG A 92 -11.95 -12.89 -13.36
C ARG A 92 -12.18 -13.35 -14.80
N ARG A 93 -11.21 -13.09 -15.65
CA ARG A 93 -11.22 -13.61 -17.03
C ARG A 93 -10.63 -15.02 -17.01
N PRO A 94 -11.37 -16.06 -17.42
CA PRO A 94 -10.84 -17.41 -17.56
C PRO A 94 -9.61 -17.40 -18.47
N GLY A 95 -8.49 -18.00 -18.00
CA GLY A 95 -7.25 -18.13 -18.78
C GLY A 95 -6.39 -16.86 -18.92
N ALA A 96 -6.82 -15.72 -18.37
CA ALA A 96 -6.05 -14.49 -18.35
C ALA A 96 -6.00 -13.88 -16.93
N PRO A 97 -5.15 -14.41 -16.04
CA PRO A 97 -5.00 -13.87 -14.69
C PRO A 97 -4.54 -12.41 -14.76
N SER A 98 -4.97 -11.60 -13.77
CA SER A 98 -4.51 -10.23 -13.63
C SER A 98 -3.00 -10.20 -13.42
N THR A 99 -2.33 -9.30 -14.12
CA THR A 99 -0.87 -9.11 -14.01
C THR A 99 -0.58 -7.65 -13.71
N ALA A 100 0.34 -7.40 -12.77
CA ALA A 100 0.78 -6.05 -12.46
C ALA A 100 1.31 -5.33 -13.71
N ARG A 101 1.01 -4.04 -13.83
CA ARG A 101 1.47 -3.21 -14.98
C ARG A 101 2.97 -2.93 -14.93
N VAL A 102 3.56 -2.95 -13.73
CA VAL A 102 4.99 -2.71 -13.48
C VAL A 102 5.50 -3.78 -12.52
N PHE A 103 6.78 -4.11 -12.60
CA PHE A 103 7.47 -5.05 -11.71
C PHE A 103 6.81 -6.44 -11.64
N ALA A 104 6.14 -6.88 -12.71
CA ALA A 104 5.38 -8.13 -12.73
C ALA A 104 6.26 -9.37 -12.59
N ASP A 105 7.44 -9.36 -13.13
CA ASP A 105 8.35 -10.49 -13.32
C ASP A 105 9.50 -10.54 -12.30
N VAL A 106 9.58 -9.59 -11.36
CA VAL A 106 10.71 -9.48 -10.42
C VAL A 106 11.01 -10.80 -9.73
N ASN A 107 10.01 -11.44 -9.15
CA ASN A 107 10.20 -12.71 -8.42
C ASN A 107 10.26 -13.94 -9.34
N MET A 108 10.02 -13.78 -10.63
CA MET A 108 10.24 -14.83 -11.64
C MET A 108 11.69 -14.86 -12.09
N VAL A 109 12.32 -13.67 -12.20
CA VAL A 109 13.72 -13.51 -12.63
C VAL A 109 14.69 -13.76 -11.47
N ARG A 110 14.31 -13.38 -10.25
CA ARG A 110 15.17 -13.59 -9.06
C ARG A 110 15.23 -15.06 -8.68
N PRO A 111 16.38 -15.51 -8.11
CA PRO A 111 16.52 -16.89 -7.67
C PRO A 111 15.50 -17.20 -6.55
N LYS A 112 15.15 -18.50 -6.46
CA LYS A 112 14.13 -18.98 -5.49
C LYS A 112 14.42 -18.56 -4.07
N GLU A 113 15.67 -18.54 -3.66
CA GLU A 113 16.14 -18.16 -2.33
C GLU A 113 15.75 -16.73 -1.96
N TYR A 114 15.48 -15.86 -2.94
CA TYR A 114 15.08 -14.47 -2.70
C TYR A 114 13.69 -14.38 -2.10
N TRP A 115 12.74 -15.17 -2.56
CA TRP A 115 11.33 -15.11 -2.17
C TRP A 115 10.85 -16.34 -1.37
N ASP A 116 11.60 -17.44 -1.34
CA ASP A 116 11.28 -18.63 -0.55
C ASP A 116 11.63 -18.40 0.93
N TYR A 117 10.72 -17.72 1.63
CA TYR A 117 10.87 -17.47 3.05
C TYR A 117 10.62 -18.70 3.92
N GLU A 118 10.02 -19.78 3.40
CA GLU A 118 9.78 -20.99 4.17
C GLU A 118 11.07 -21.74 4.46
N SER A 119 12.01 -21.70 3.52
CA SER A 119 13.35 -22.31 3.68
C SER A 119 14.29 -21.47 4.57
N LEU A 120 13.94 -20.21 4.90
CA LEU A 120 14.79 -19.33 5.69
C LEU A 120 15.09 -19.93 7.07
N ALA A 121 16.37 -20.17 7.36
CA ALA A 121 16.85 -20.45 8.71
C ALA A 121 17.01 -19.12 9.46
N LEU A 122 16.18 -18.88 10.49
CA LEU A 122 16.32 -17.71 11.35
C LEU A 122 17.42 -17.97 12.38
N GLN A 123 18.41 -17.10 12.40
CA GLN A 123 19.36 -17.00 13.48
C GLN A 123 18.78 -16.06 14.54
N TRP A 124 18.90 -16.43 15.80
CA TRP A 124 18.38 -15.69 16.93
C TRP A 124 19.53 -15.18 17.78
N GLY A 125 19.58 -13.85 18.00
CA GLY A 125 20.43 -13.22 18.99
C GLY A 125 19.89 -13.41 20.40
N GLY A 126 20.67 -12.98 21.37
CA GLY A 126 20.30 -12.95 22.79
C GLY A 126 19.41 -11.75 23.08
N GLN A 127 18.38 -11.95 23.91
CA GLN A 127 17.54 -10.83 24.32
C GLN A 127 18.23 -9.95 25.38
N GLU A 128 19.24 -10.48 26.06
CA GLU A 128 20.06 -9.80 27.04
C GLU A 128 20.83 -8.61 26.50
N ASP A 129 20.99 -8.54 25.17
CA ASP A 129 21.60 -7.39 24.48
C ASP A 129 20.70 -6.14 24.44
N TYR A 130 19.43 -6.28 24.88
CA TYR A 130 18.42 -5.23 24.78
C TYR A 130 17.63 -5.08 26.07
N GLU A 131 17.47 -3.83 26.53
CA GLU A 131 16.69 -3.47 27.71
C GLU A 131 15.39 -2.75 27.29
N VAL A 132 14.28 -3.14 27.93
CA VAL A 132 12.97 -2.52 27.74
C VAL A 132 12.83 -1.28 28.60
N VAL A 133 12.52 -0.13 28.00
CA VAL A 133 12.35 1.15 28.69
C VAL A 133 10.86 1.44 28.95
N SER A 134 10.03 1.44 27.92
CA SER A 134 8.61 1.78 28.07
C SER A 134 7.76 1.10 27.00
N LYS A 135 6.46 0.93 27.32
CA LYS A 135 5.51 0.38 26.36
C LYS A 135 5.02 1.47 25.41
N VAL A 136 5.19 1.24 24.10
CA VAL A 136 4.76 2.15 23.03
C VAL A 136 3.38 1.78 22.50
N GLY A 137 3.10 0.47 22.34
CA GLY A 137 1.84 0.05 21.76
C GLY A 137 1.51 -1.43 21.93
N ARG A 138 0.26 -1.78 21.59
CA ARG A 138 -0.23 -3.16 21.58
C ARG A 138 -1.02 -3.44 20.32
N GLY A 139 -0.51 -4.33 19.50
CA GLY A 139 -1.18 -4.80 18.30
C GLY A 139 -1.89 -6.16 18.51
N LYS A 140 -2.58 -6.60 17.46
CA LYS A 140 -3.23 -7.92 17.44
C LYS A 140 -2.20 -9.06 17.57
N TYR A 141 -1.03 -8.90 16.96
CA TYR A 141 0.00 -9.93 16.80
C TYR A 141 1.29 -9.64 17.55
N SER A 142 1.40 -8.49 18.21
CA SER A 142 2.61 -8.07 18.92
C SER A 142 2.31 -7.08 20.03
N GLU A 143 3.28 -6.92 20.92
CA GLU A 143 3.43 -5.78 21.82
C GLU A 143 4.70 -5.04 21.47
N VAL A 144 4.68 -3.72 21.51
CA VAL A 144 5.76 -2.86 21.04
C VAL A 144 6.27 -2.01 22.19
N PHE A 145 7.57 -2.01 22.39
CA PHE A 145 8.25 -1.28 23.44
C PHE A 145 9.37 -0.40 22.87
N GLU A 146 9.60 0.74 23.48
CA GLU A 146 10.87 1.45 23.39
C GLU A 146 11.89 0.72 24.23
N GLY A 147 13.09 0.56 23.71
CA GLY A 147 14.20 -0.07 24.38
C GLY A 147 15.53 0.58 24.01
N VAL A 148 16.57 0.07 24.62
CA VAL A 148 17.97 0.45 24.33
C VAL A 148 18.80 -0.81 24.08
N ARG A 149 19.77 -0.70 23.19
CA ARG A 149 20.80 -1.72 23.01
C ARG A 149 21.88 -1.51 24.08
N CYS A 150 22.16 -2.54 24.88
CA CYS A 150 23.05 -2.43 26.05
C CYS A 150 24.50 -2.06 25.70
N SER A 151 24.98 -2.44 24.49
CA SER A 151 26.38 -2.22 24.09
C SER A 151 26.76 -0.74 23.87
N ASP A 152 25.81 0.08 23.39
CA ASP A 152 26.05 1.47 22.99
C ASP A 152 24.94 2.45 23.41
N ASN A 153 23.98 2.01 24.21
CA ASN A 153 22.81 2.77 24.64
C ASN A 153 21.96 3.33 23.46
N GLN A 154 22.07 2.73 22.26
CA GLN A 154 21.27 3.16 21.12
C GLN A 154 19.79 2.84 21.33
N LYS A 155 18.93 3.86 21.22
CA LYS A 155 17.47 3.66 21.23
C LYS A 155 17.03 2.73 20.12
N CYS A 156 16.12 1.82 20.45
CA CYS A 156 15.52 0.89 19.50
C CYS A 156 14.05 0.66 19.82
N ILE A 157 13.34 0.00 18.90
CA ILE A 157 11.99 -0.51 19.09
C ILE A 157 12.04 -2.03 19.18
N ILE A 158 11.46 -2.57 20.23
CA ILE A 158 11.37 -4.00 20.51
C ILE A 158 9.93 -4.45 20.23
N LYS A 159 9.72 -5.21 19.16
CA LYS A 159 8.42 -5.79 18.78
C LYS A 159 8.38 -7.23 19.25
N ILE A 160 7.77 -7.48 20.43
CA ILE A 160 7.57 -8.82 21.01
C ILE A 160 6.38 -9.47 20.30
N LEU A 161 6.61 -10.61 19.65
CA LEU A 161 5.59 -11.28 18.87
C LEU A 161 4.75 -12.20 19.75
N LYS A 162 3.42 -12.06 19.66
CA LYS A 162 2.48 -13.03 20.24
C LYS A 162 2.59 -14.36 19.51
N PRO A 163 2.08 -15.48 20.06
CA PRO A 163 2.11 -16.75 19.38
C PRO A 163 1.49 -16.68 17.99
N VAL A 164 2.33 -16.80 16.96
CA VAL A 164 1.95 -16.77 15.54
C VAL A 164 2.66 -17.90 14.80
N LYS A 165 2.10 -18.30 13.65
CA LYS A 165 2.73 -19.34 12.81
C LYS A 165 4.15 -18.93 12.41
N LYS A 166 5.15 -19.79 12.63
CA LYS A 166 6.57 -19.56 12.28
C LYS A 166 6.75 -19.04 10.86
N LYS A 167 5.95 -19.53 9.91
CA LYS A 167 5.94 -19.09 8.51
C LYS A 167 5.72 -17.56 8.36
N LYS A 168 4.84 -16.95 9.21
CA LYS A 168 4.61 -15.50 9.15
C LYS A 168 5.83 -14.70 9.61
N ILE A 169 6.50 -15.16 10.66
CA ILE A 169 7.73 -14.54 11.16
C ILE A 169 8.82 -14.61 10.10
N LYS A 170 9.05 -15.79 9.52
CA LYS A 170 10.04 -15.98 8.46
C LYS A 170 9.78 -15.05 7.27
N ARG A 171 8.51 -14.87 6.87
CA ARG A 171 8.13 -13.99 5.78
C ARG A 171 8.44 -12.53 6.10
N GLU A 172 8.02 -12.02 7.27
CA GLU A 172 8.29 -10.64 7.69
C GLU A 172 9.79 -10.36 7.74
N VAL A 173 10.58 -11.24 8.36
CA VAL A 173 12.04 -11.09 8.45
C VAL A 173 12.69 -11.16 7.07
N LYS A 174 12.27 -12.09 6.20
CA LYS A 174 12.81 -12.20 4.84
C LYS A 174 12.57 -10.93 4.03
N ILE A 175 11.35 -10.39 4.09
CA ILE A 175 10.97 -9.15 3.42
C ILE A 175 11.80 -7.98 3.94
N LEU A 176 11.90 -7.81 5.27
CA LEU A 176 12.69 -6.73 5.88
C LEU A 176 14.18 -6.81 5.50
N ARG A 177 14.75 -8.01 5.43
CA ARG A 177 16.13 -8.22 4.97
C ARG A 177 16.30 -7.86 3.49
N ASN A 178 15.34 -8.25 2.64
CA ASN A 178 15.37 -7.94 1.22
C ASN A 178 15.20 -6.43 0.93
N LEU A 179 14.48 -5.71 1.79
CA LEU A 179 14.23 -4.27 1.68
C LEU A 179 15.24 -3.40 2.44
N SER A 180 16.18 -4.01 3.15
CA SER A 180 17.16 -3.30 3.98
C SER A 180 17.91 -2.24 3.19
N GLY A 181 18.03 -1.04 3.77
CA GLY A 181 18.69 0.10 3.15
C GLY A 181 17.86 0.84 2.09
N GLY A 182 16.65 0.38 1.79
CA GLY A 182 15.76 1.06 0.87
C GLY A 182 15.23 2.40 1.42
N PRO A 183 14.86 3.34 0.53
CA PRO A 183 14.39 4.65 0.93
C PRO A 183 13.13 4.53 1.80
N ASN A 184 13.19 5.15 2.98
CA ASN A 184 12.08 5.23 3.93
C ASN A 184 11.50 3.88 4.42
N ILE A 185 12.25 2.80 4.27
CA ILE A 185 11.95 1.48 4.84
C ILE A 185 12.53 1.43 6.27
N ILE A 186 11.75 0.90 7.22
CA ILE A 186 12.23 0.69 8.58
C ILE A 186 13.39 -0.30 8.62
N SER A 187 14.44 0.01 9.36
CA SER A 187 15.59 -0.90 9.51
C SER A 187 15.31 -1.94 10.57
N LEU A 188 15.44 -3.22 10.21
CA LEU A 188 15.51 -4.32 11.17
C LEU A 188 16.96 -4.47 11.62
N TYR A 189 17.22 -4.29 12.92
CA TYR A 189 18.55 -4.41 13.48
C TYR A 189 18.87 -5.84 13.86
N ASP A 190 17.91 -6.54 14.48
CA ASP A 190 18.14 -7.88 14.99
C ASP A 190 16.84 -8.70 15.09
N THR A 191 17.02 -10.01 15.26
CA THR A 191 15.99 -10.98 15.60
C THR A 191 16.44 -11.74 16.84
N VAL A 192 15.77 -11.51 17.97
CA VAL A 192 16.14 -12.11 19.27
C VAL A 192 15.04 -13.04 19.78
N ARG A 193 15.42 -13.95 20.66
CA ARG A 193 14.46 -14.88 21.25
C ARG A 193 14.77 -15.11 22.71
N ASP A 194 13.74 -14.99 23.54
CA ASP A 194 13.79 -15.31 24.96
C ASP A 194 14.24 -16.77 25.18
N GLY A 195 15.20 -16.94 26.08
CA GLY A 195 15.83 -18.24 26.37
C GLY A 195 14.86 -19.25 26.98
N ASP A 196 13.89 -18.80 27.80
CA ASP A 196 12.96 -19.65 28.54
C ASP A 196 11.64 -19.86 27.76
N SER A 197 10.91 -18.78 27.51
CA SER A 197 9.61 -18.82 26.83
C SER A 197 9.69 -19.10 25.34
N LYS A 198 10.87 -19.02 24.74
CA LYS A 198 11.12 -19.09 23.28
C LYS A 198 10.32 -18.05 22.49
N THR A 199 9.89 -16.96 23.14
CA THR A 199 9.14 -15.86 22.53
C THR A 199 10.06 -15.05 21.61
N PRO A 200 9.74 -14.89 20.32
CA PRO A 200 10.55 -14.12 19.39
C PRO A 200 10.28 -12.63 19.49
N SER A 201 11.31 -11.81 19.34
CA SER A 201 11.22 -10.36 19.23
C SER A 201 12.02 -9.86 18.03
N LEU A 202 11.51 -8.81 17.39
CA LEU A 202 12.17 -8.12 16.29
C LEU A 202 12.63 -6.75 16.78
N ILE A 203 13.88 -6.40 16.53
CA ILE A 203 14.51 -5.16 16.97
C ILE A 203 14.63 -4.21 15.78
N PHE A 204 14.05 -3.02 15.91
CA PHE A 204 14.00 -2.02 14.84
C PHE A 204 14.67 -0.71 15.23
N GLU A 205 14.99 0.10 14.21
CA GLU A 205 15.39 1.50 14.43
C GLU A 205 14.30 2.26 15.19
N TYR A 206 14.72 3.18 16.04
CA TYR A 206 13.83 4.11 16.73
C TYR A 206 13.52 5.31 15.81
N VAL A 207 12.24 5.68 15.73
CA VAL A 207 11.77 6.90 15.07
C VAL A 207 11.04 7.76 16.10
N ASN A 208 11.45 9.03 16.26
CA ASN A 208 10.76 10.00 17.13
C ASN A 208 9.45 10.43 16.46
N ASN A 209 8.45 9.53 16.48
CA ASN A 209 7.19 9.72 15.76
C ASN A 209 6.22 10.62 16.53
N THR A 210 5.59 11.55 15.82
CA THR A 210 4.40 12.26 16.30
C THR A 210 3.14 11.53 15.84
N ASP A 211 2.21 11.26 16.78
CA ASP A 211 0.95 10.59 16.43
C ASP A 211 0.21 11.34 15.31
N PHE A 212 -0.22 10.63 14.28
CA PHE A 212 -0.83 11.23 13.09
C PHE A 212 -2.08 12.06 13.40
N LYS A 213 -2.82 11.74 14.47
CA LYS A 213 -4.00 12.51 14.90
C LYS A 213 -3.63 13.92 15.38
N VAL A 214 -2.43 14.05 15.95
CA VAL A 214 -1.87 15.33 16.36
C VAL A 214 -1.17 16.02 15.20
N LEU A 215 -0.41 15.26 14.41
CA LEU A 215 0.43 15.80 13.34
C LEU A 215 -0.38 16.28 12.12
N TYR A 216 -1.34 15.47 11.62
CA TYR A 216 -2.02 15.77 10.34
C TYR A 216 -2.76 17.11 10.33
N PRO A 217 -3.46 17.55 11.40
CA PRO A 217 -4.09 18.86 11.43
C PRO A 217 -3.11 20.04 11.35
N THR A 218 -1.83 19.82 11.64
CA THR A 218 -0.79 20.88 11.65
C THR A 218 -0.01 20.96 10.34
N LEU A 219 -0.13 19.97 9.45
CA LEU A 219 0.63 19.91 8.22
C LEU A 219 0.22 20.99 7.21
N SER A 220 1.21 21.70 6.67
CA SER A 220 1.02 22.56 5.50
C SER A 220 0.81 21.75 4.22
N ASP A 221 0.33 22.41 3.16
CA ASP A 221 0.25 21.79 1.81
C ASP A 221 1.61 21.23 1.34
N PHE A 222 2.69 21.98 1.63
CA PHE A 222 4.05 21.53 1.32
C PHE A 222 4.44 20.26 2.10
N ASP A 223 4.10 20.18 3.40
CA ASP A 223 4.42 19.02 4.23
C ASP A 223 3.65 17.78 3.77
N ILE A 224 2.36 17.94 3.43
CA ILE A 224 1.54 16.84 2.90
C ILE A 224 2.16 16.29 1.62
N ARG A 225 2.50 17.15 0.65
CA ARG A 225 3.16 16.74 -0.59
C ARG A 225 4.48 16.05 -0.32
N TYR A 226 5.29 16.58 0.60
CA TYR A 226 6.57 16.03 0.97
C TYR A 226 6.42 14.60 1.54
N TYR A 227 5.54 14.39 2.53
CA TYR A 227 5.39 13.07 3.14
C TYR A 227 4.71 12.06 2.21
N ILE A 228 3.79 12.48 1.36
CA ILE A 228 3.25 11.59 0.32
C ILE A 228 4.33 11.19 -0.68
N TYR A 229 5.19 12.11 -1.09
CA TYR A 229 6.33 11.80 -1.96
C TYR A 229 7.32 10.83 -1.30
N GLU A 230 7.66 11.06 -0.02
CA GLU A 230 8.52 10.15 0.73
C GLU A 230 7.92 8.74 0.87
N LEU A 231 6.60 8.64 1.10
CA LEU A 231 5.91 7.35 1.16
C LEU A 231 5.87 6.67 -0.22
N LEU A 232 5.68 7.42 -1.29
CA LEU A 232 5.74 6.90 -2.65
C LEU A 232 7.12 6.30 -2.97
N LYS A 233 8.21 6.93 -2.52
CA LYS A 233 9.57 6.37 -2.68
C LYS A 233 9.71 5.01 -1.98
N ALA A 234 9.16 4.88 -0.77
CA ALA A 234 9.18 3.60 -0.04
C ALA A 234 8.40 2.52 -0.78
N LEU A 235 7.21 2.83 -1.28
CA LEU A 235 6.38 1.89 -2.02
C LEU A 235 6.98 1.52 -3.38
N ASP A 236 7.45 2.50 -4.15
CA ASP A 236 8.12 2.25 -5.44
C ASP A 236 9.32 1.31 -5.26
N TYR A 237 10.13 1.56 -4.23
CA TYR A 237 11.25 0.68 -3.90
C TYR A 237 10.78 -0.73 -3.54
N ALA A 238 9.80 -0.88 -2.63
CA ALA A 238 9.30 -2.19 -2.23
C ALA A 238 8.70 -2.95 -3.42
N HIS A 239 7.91 -2.28 -4.24
CA HIS A 239 7.31 -2.86 -5.45
C HIS A 239 8.37 -3.25 -6.48
N SER A 240 9.43 -2.43 -6.66
CA SER A 240 10.57 -2.77 -7.53
C SER A 240 11.36 -3.98 -7.04
N GLN A 241 11.26 -4.29 -5.76
CA GLN A 241 11.81 -5.51 -5.15
C GLN A 241 10.82 -6.69 -5.16
N GLY A 242 9.66 -6.56 -5.82
CA GLY A 242 8.67 -7.61 -5.94
C GLY A 242 7.83 -7.83 -4.68
N ILE A 243 7.68 -6.83 -3.81
CA ILE A 243 7.04 -6.95 -2.49
C ILE A 243 5.88 -5.96 -2.39
N MET A 244 4.70 -6.46 -2.00
CA MET A 244 3.51 -5.69 -1.62
C MET A 244 3.48 -5.51 -0.11
N HIS A 245 3.15 -4.31 0.40
CA HIS A 245 3.02 -4.04 1.83
C HIS A 245 1.70 -4.57 2.42
N ARG A 246 0.59 -4.28 1.76
CA ARG A 246 -0.78 -4.73 2.07
C ARG A 246 -1.41 -4.22 3.37
N ASP A 247 -0.77 -3.29 4.08
CA ASP A 247 -1.36 -2.60 5.25
C ASP A 247 -0.87 -1.14 5.36
N VAL A 248 -0.84 -0.42 4.23
CA VAL A 248 -0.53 1.01 4.22
C VAL A 248 -1.65 1.77 4.93
N LYS A 249 -1.28 2.54 5.97
CA LYS A 249 -2.20 3.36 6.77
C LYS A 249 -1.40 4.31 7.66
N PRO A 250 -2.01 5.38 8.22
CA PRO A 250 -1.29 6.34 9.08
C PRO A 250 -0.54 5.70 10.24
N HIS A 251 -1.10 4.67 10.89
CA HIS A 251 -0.45 3.96 11.99
C HIS A 251 0.83 3.23 11.60
N ASN A 252 1.01 2.93 10.32
CA ASN A 252 2.19 2.22 9.79
C ASN A 252 3.16 3.16 9.08
N VAL A 253 2.94 4.48 9.17
CA VAL A 253 3.83 5.51 8.64
C VAL A 253 4.32 6.37 9.81
N MET A 254 5.55 6.15 10.23
CA MET A 254 6.18 6.92 11.29
C MET A 254 6.81 8.19 10.72
N ILE A 255 6.53 9.32 11.35
CA ILE A 255 7.03 10.64 10.93
C ILE A 255 7.69 11.35 12.11
N ASP A 256 8.99 11.57 12.01
CA ASP A 256 9.73 12.54 12.80
C ASP A 256 9.68 13.88 12.04
N HIS A 257 8.74 14.74 12.42
CA HIS A 257 8.49 16.00 11.71
C HIS A 257 9.63 17.00 11.86
N GLU A 258 10.33 17.00 12.99
CA GLU A 258 11.47 17.87 13.25
C GLU A 258 12.64 17.57 12.31
N ARG A 259 12.92 16.27 12.10
CA ARG A 259 13.99 15.80 11.20
C ARG A 259 13.52 15.53 9.79
N ARG A 260 12.24 15.75 9.49
CA ARG A 260 11.61 15.41 8.21
C ARG A 260 11.89 13.97 7.76
N LYS A 261 11.90 13.06 8.71
CA LYS A 261 12.19 11.64 8.49
C LYS A 261 10.88 10.85 8.49
N LEU A 262 10.66 10.06 7.44
CA LEU A 262 9.54 9.12 7.33
C LEU A 262 10.06 7.68 7.31
N ARG A 263 9.32 6.77 7.93
CA ARG A 263 9.54 5.31 7.81
C ARG A 263 8.23 4.57 7.65
N LEU A 264 8.18 3.69 6.64
CA LEU A 264 7.11 2.72 6.46
C LEU A 264 7.44 1.48 7.29
N ILE A 265 6.54 1.15 8.22
CA ILE A 265 6.72 0.11 9.23
C ILE A 265 5.67 -1.02 9.09
N ASP A 266 5.81 -2.07 9.91
CA ASP A 266 4.90 -3.22 10.06
C ASP A 266 4.66 -4.01 8.77
N TRP A 267 5.68 -4.75 8.36
CA TRP A 267 5.71 -5.62 7.19
C TRP A 267 5.12 -7.01 7.44
N GLY A 268 4.42 -7.21 8.58
CA GLY A 268 3.83 -8.49 8.97
C GLY A 268 2.72 -9.01 8.04
N LEU A 269 2.06 -8.13 7.29
CA LEU A 269 1.09 -8.48 6.25
C LEU A 269 1.68 -8.45 4.83
N ALA A 270 2.92 -8.01 4.64
CA ALA A 270 3.56 -7.94 3.34
C ALA A 270 3.74 -9.33 2.69
N ASP A 271 3.83 -9.38 1.37
CA ASP A 271 4.03 -10.64 0.63
C ASP A 271 4.76 -10.40 -0.69
N PHE A 272 5.41 -11.44 -1.20
CA PHE A 272 6.03 -11.45 -2.53
C PHE A 272 4.96 -11.54 -3.60
N TYR A 273 5.06 -10.69 -4.63
CA TYR A 273 4.18 -10.71 -5.76
C TYR A 273 4.64 -11.73 -6.81
N HIS A 274 3.72 -12.61 -7.21
CA HIS A 274 3.89 -13.51 -8.34
C HIS A 274 2.68 -13.38 -9.27
N PRO A 275 2.85 -13.22 -10.58
CA PRO A 275 1.74 -13.14 -11.52
C PRO A 275 0.83 -14.36 -11.43
N GLY A 276 -0.49 -14.12 -11.42
CA GLY A 276 -1.49 -15.19 -11.39
C GLY A 276 -1.66 -15.89 -10.04
N LYS A 277 -0.89 -15.51 -9.01
CA LYS A 277 -1.07 -16.03 -7.65
C LYS A 277 -2.30 -15.41 -7.00
N GLU A 278 -3.09 -16.25 -6.35
CA GLU A 278 -4.20 -15.82 -5.50
C GLU A 278 -3.72 -15.48 -4.09
N TYR A 279 -4.12 -14.31 -3.61
CA TYR A 279 -3.75 -13.80 -2.29
C TYR A 279 -4.96 -13.71 -1.37
N ASN A 280 -4.68 -13.71 -0.07
CA ASN A 280 -5.71 -13.52 0.94
C ASN A 280 -6.23 -12.08 0.91
N VAL A 281 -7.54 -11.90 0.76
CA VAL A 281 -8.20 -10.59 0.78
C VAL A 281 -8.45 -10.03 2.19
N ARG A 282 -8.23 -10.85 3.25
CA ARG A 282 -8.33 -10.41 4.65
C ARG A 282 -7.05 -9.71 5.11
N VAL A 283 -6.62 -8.73 4.33
CA VAL A 283 -5.47 -7.86 4.58
C VAL A 283 -5.94 -6.41 4.62
N ALA A 284 -5.06 -5.48 4.91
CA ALA A 284 -5.32 -4.05 5.08
C ALA A 284 -6.35 -3.72 6.20
N SER A 285 -6.29 -2.51 6.69
CA SER A 285 -7.24 -1.98 7.66
C SER A 285 -8.50 -1.49 6.94
N ARG A 286 -9.68 -1.59 7.58
CA ARG A 286 -11.01 -1.40 6.97
C ARG A 286 -11.11 -0.20 6.02
N TYR A 287 -10.65 0.96 6.44
CA TYR A 287 -10.78 2.20 5.68
C TYR A 287 -9.80 2.34 4.50
N PHE A 288 -8.80 1.50 4.46
CA PHE A 288 -7.72 1.49 3.48
C PHE A 288 -7.78 0.29 2.53
N LYS A 289 -8.85 -0.54 2.64
CA LYS A 289 -9.07 -1.68 1.75
C LYS A 289 -9.43 -1.20 0.35
N GLY A 290 -8.67 -1.67 -0.65
CA GLY A 290 -9.05 -1.50 -2.05
C GLY A 290 -10.34 -2.26 -2.40
N PRO A 291 -11.06 -1.85 -3.47
CA PRO A 291 -12.30 -2.50 -3.89
C PRO A 291 -12.10 -3.99 -4.20
N GLU A 292 -10.94 -4.37 -4.72
CA GLU A 292 -10.56 -5.76 -4.98
C GLU A 292 -10.68 -6.65 -3.73
N LEU A 293 -10.32 -6.14 -2.56
CA LEU A 293 -10.44 -6.88 -1.30
C LEU A 293 -11.89 -7.03 -0.83
N LEU A 294 -12.74 -6.07 -1.19
CA LEU A 294 -14.14 -6.06 -0.77
C LEU A 294 -15.00 -7.01 -1.62
N VAL A 295 -14.59 -7.27 -2.86
CA VAL A 295 -15.29 -8.18 -3.79
C VAL A 295 -14.61 -9.55 -3.91
N ASP A 296 -13.65 -9.87 -3.01
CA ASP A 296 -12.90 -11.13 -3.02
C ASP A 296 -12.14 -11.40 -4.32
N LEU A 297 -11.62 -10.35 -4.95
CA LEU A 297 -10.72 -10.48 -6.09
C LEU A 297 -9.31 -10.79 -5.57
N GLN A 298 -8.89 -12.06 -5.68
CA GLN A 298 -7.70 -12.58 -5.02
C GLN A 298 -6.40 -12.37 -5.80
N ASP A 299 -6.47 -12.16 -7.11
CA ASP A 299 -5.32 -11.95 -8.00
C ASP A 299 -4.93 -10.46 -8.12
N TYR A 300 -4.91 -9.76 -6.98
CA TYR A 300 -4.49 -8.37 -6.89
C TYR A 300 -2.96 -8.22 -6.88
N ASP A 301 -2.49 -6.99 -7.04
CA ASP A 301 -1.08 -6.64 -7.15
C ASP A 301 -0.67 -5.43 -6.31
N TYR A 302 0.44 -4.81 -6.63
CA TYR A 302 0.98 -3.61 -5.96
C TYR A 302 0.01 -2.43 -5.92
N SER A 303 -0.96 -2.36 -6.83
CA SER A 303 -1.96 -1.29 -6.90
C SER A 303 -2.79 -1.17 -5.63
N LEU A 304 -2.94 -2.27 -4.88
CA LEU A 304 -3.57 -2.29 -3.57
C LEU A 304 -2.93 -1.26 -2.60
N ASP A 305 -1.62 -1.18 -2.57
CA ASP A 305 -0.90 -0.24 -1.69
C ASP A 305 -1.12 1.21 -2.11
N LEU A 306 -1.25 1.46 -3.41
CA LEU A 306 -1.53 2.81 -3.93
C LEU A 306 -2.96 3.27 -3.65
N TRP A 307 -3.94 2.35 -3.65
CA TRP A 307 -5.28 2.66 -3.15
C TRP A 307 -5.24 3.11 -1.69
N SER A 308 -4.57 2.33 -0.84
CA SER A 308 -4.43 2.62 0.59
C SER A 308 -3.73 3.97 0.83
N LEU A 309 -2.67 4.28 0.05
CA LEU A 309 -2.00 5.58 0.06
C LEU A 309 -2.96 6.70 -0.34
N GLY A 310 -3.77 6.51 -1.40
CA GLY A 310 -4.77 7.49 -1.84
C GLY A 310 -5.79 7.81 -0.74
N ALA A 311 -6.28 6.78 -0.03
CA ALA A 311 -7.17 6.97 1.11
C ALA A 311 -6.49 7.73 2.27
N MET A 312 -5.20 7.45 2.55
CA MET A 312 -4.40 8.17 3.54
C MET A 312 -4.19 9.64 3.12
N PHE A 313 -3.84 9.89 1.87
CA PHE A 313 -3.67 11.23 1.31
C PHE A 313 -4.94 12.08 1.43
N ALA A 314 -6.11 11.50 1.09
CA ALA A 314 -7.39 12.15 1.28
C ALA A 314 -7.60 12.57 2.75
N GLY A 315 -7.23 11.72 3.71
CA GLY A 315 -7.29 12.04 5.14
C GLY A 315 -6.37 13.19 5.56
N MET A 316 -5.16 13.24 5.00
CA MET A 316 -4.21 14.33 5.27
C MET A 316 -4.71 15.68 4.73
N VAL A 317 -5.28 15.71 3.51
CA VAL A 317 -5.77 16.95 2.86
C VAL A 317 -7.02 17.49 3.52
N THR A 318 -7.93 16.61 3.93
CA THR A 318 -9.23 17.03 4.45
C THR A 318 -9.24 17.31 5.94
N SER A 319 -8.16 16.95 6.66
CA SER A 319 -8.08 16.98 8.14
C SER A 319 -9.28 16.30 8.82
N LEU A 320 -9.98 15.45 8.08
CA LEU A 320 -11.21 14.83 8.50
C LEU A 320 -10.94 13.51 9.24
N SER A 321 -11.84 13.18 10.17
CA SER A 321 -11.81 11.89 10.85
C SER A 321 -11.83 10.73 9.84
N THR A 322 -11.31 9.58 10.23
CA THR A 322 -11.17 8.35 9.41
C THR A 322 -12.49 7.94 8.69
N PHE A 323 -13.64 8.36 9.21
CA PHE A 323 -14.95 8.07 8.64
C PHE A 323 -15.21 8.86 7.35
N THR A 324 -14.72 10.09 7.27
CA THR A 324 -14.89 10.96 6.08
C THR A 324 -13.92 10.54 4.96
N CYS A 325 -12.74 10.01 5.31
CA CYS A 325 -11.83 9.40 4.32
C CYS A 325 -12.47 8.25 3.55
N PHE A 326 -13.30 7.43 4.22
CA PHE A 326 -14.04 6.35 3.57
C PHE A 326 -15.04 6.87 2.53
N PHE A 327 -15.74 7.98 2.84
CA PHE A 327 -16.71 8.59 1.92
C PHE A 327 -16.01 9.28 0.74
N VAL A 328 -14.89 9.93 0.97
CA VAL A 328 -14.05 10.55 -0.08
C VAL A 328 -13.41 9.47 -0.94
N ALA A 329 -12.92 8.37 -0.36
CA ALA A 329 -12.36 7.24 -1.11
C ALA A 329 -13.43 6.58 -1.99
N ILE A 330 -14.65 6.35 -1.50
CA ILE A 330 -15.76 5.80 -2.31
C ILE A 330 -16.14 6.76 -3.46
N ASN A 331 -16.18 8.07 -3.22
CA ASN A 331 -16.48 9.04 -4.27
C ASN A 331 -15.34 9.18 -5.29
N LEU A 332 -14.07 9.10 -4.84
CA LEU A 332 -12.92 9.02 -5.73
C LEU A 332 -12.91 7.71 -6.54
N VAL A 333 -13.34 6.59 -5.95
CA VAL A 333 -13.48 5.31 -6.66
C VAL A 333 -14.59 5.35 -7.69
N GLY A 334 -15.75 5.91 -7.36
CA GLY A 334 -16.81 6.14 -8.35
C GLY A 334 -16.31 6.98 -9.52
N PHE A 335 -15.44 7.96 -9.24
CA PHE A 335 -14.78 8.77 -10.25
C PHE A 335 -13.73 7.98 -11.06
N PHE A 336 -12.92 7.12 -10.42
CA PHE A 336 -11.93 6.28 -11.12
C PHE A 336 -12.58 5.15 -11.93
N LEU A 337 -13.66 4.53 -11.44
CA LEU A 337 -14.42 3.52 -12.19
C LEU A 337 -15.20 4.11 -13.39
N LEU A 338 -15.46 5.42 -13.40
CA LEU A 338 -16.06 6.13 -14.55
C LEU A 338 -15.02 6.56 -15.60
N ILE A 339 -13.71 6.51 -15.28
CA ILE A 339 -12.60 6.94 -16.16
C ILE A 339 -11.88 5.74 -16.78
N PHE A 340 -12.02 4.54 -16.24
CA PHE A 340 -11.47 3.27 -16.75
C PHE A 340 -12.56 2.31 -17.17
#